data_7bf7aa0a9d48350daa1821b3287c78e5
#
_entry.id   7bf7aa0a9d48350daa1821b3287c78e5
#
_cell.length_a   1.000
_cell.length_b   1.000
_cell.length_c   1.000
_cell.angle_alpha   90.00
_cell.angle_beta   90.00
_cell.angle_gamma   90.00
#
_symmetry.space_group_name_H-M   'P 1'
#
loop_
_entity.id
_entity.type
_entity.pdbx_description
1 polymer ?
#
loop_
_entity_poly.entity_id
_entity_poly.type
_entity_poly.pdbx_seq_one_letter_code
_entity_poly.pdbx_strand_id
1 'polypeptide(L)'
;MKNNRRQAQFLLRSITDDVPQLLLEENNLVFRNELKEDILIPCSSIISIKILPINRIYNPSVGLLKDGMKGFMAHRNAGVFSTYFNYYVDLNVVTTTNTYLFESLDLENASKFILKLNETIKVIDAVNLIDLFKTKSINELKEYMDQHYKDWAKKYNLENPRTTLDENMVRLARNKH
;
A
#
# COMPACT_ATOMS: atom_id res chain seq x y z
N MET A 1 31.79 10.16 0.65
CA MET A 1 31.53 8.70 0.62
C MET A 1 30.18 8.45 -0.05
N LYS A 2 30.15 7.82 -1.22
CA LYS A 2 28.88 7.39 -1.86
C LYS A 2 28.35 6.22 -1.04
N ASN A 3 27.23 6.40 -0.36
CA ASN A 3 26.52 5.33 0.35
C ASN A 3 25.96 4.37 -0.70
N ASN A 4 26.66 3.27 -0.98
CA ASN A 4 26.19 2.17 -1.81
C ASN A 4 25.13 1.34 -1.03
N ARG A 5 24.00 1.96 -0.66
CA ARG A 5 22.86 1.24 -0.11
C ARG A 5 22.22 0.43 -1.22
N ARG A 6 22.08 -0.86 -1.01
CA ARG A 6 21.29 -1.70 -1.91
C ARG A 6 19.81 -1.48 -1.61
N GLN A 7 19.00 -1.35 -2.65
CA GLN A 7 17.56 -1.26 -2.52
C GLN A 7 16.96 -2.63 -2.83
N ALA A 8 16.14 -3.13 -1.91
CA ALA A 8 15.32 -4.31 -2.13
C ALA A 8 13.84 -3.91 -2.09
N GLN A 9 13.09 -4.37 -3.07
CA GLN A 9 11.68 -4.06 -3.23
C GLN A 9 10.85 -5.34 -3.10
N PHE A 10 9.83 -5.31 -2.25
CA PHE A 10 8.97 -6.44 -1.96
C PHE A 10 7.50 -6.06 -2.12
N LEU A 11 6.79 -6.77 -2.97
CA LEU A 11 5.36 -6.60 -3.16
C LEU A 11 4.61 -7.52 -2.20
N LEU A 12 3.91 -6.93 -1.24
CA LEU A 12 3.08 -7.67 -0.29
C LEU A 12 1.62 -7.54 -0.71
N ARG A 13 1.06 -8.59 -1.32
CA ARG A 13 -0.33 -8.59 -1.78
C ARG A 13 -1.34 -8.86 -0.67
N SER A 14 -0.93 -9.53 0.38
CA SER A 14 -1.74 -9.86 1.54
C SER A 14 -0.82 -10.35 2.66
N ILE A 15 -1.27 -10.25 3.92
CA ILE A 15 -0.58 -10.82 5.08
C ILE A 15 -1.42 -12.01 5.55
N THR A 16 -1.44 -13.07 4.76
CA THR A 16 -2.04 -14.36 5.11
C THR A 16 -0.95 -15.43 5.15
N ASP A 17 -1.24 -16.57 5.75
CA ASP A 17 -0.25 -17.64 5.99
C ASP A 17 0.39 -18.21 4.71
N ASP A 18 -0.23 -18.00 3.54
CA ASP A 18 0.19 -18.55 2.25
C ASP A 18 0.88 -17.52 1.32
N VAL A 19 1.14 -16.30 1.77
CA VAL A 19 1.73 -15.22 0.97
C VAL A 19 2.87 -14.55 1.72
N PRO A 20 3.72 -13.75 1.05
CA PRO A 20 4.81 -13.05 1.73
C PRO A 20 4.33 -12.29 2.96
N GLN A 21 4.97 -12.53 4.10
CA GLN A 21 4.62 -11.96 5.40
C GLN A 21 5.68 -10.97 5.88
N LEU A 22 5.21 -9.91 6.54
CA LEU A 22 6.07 -9.00 7.29
C LEU A 22 5.71 -9.11 8.77
N LEU A 23 6.65 -9.53 9.59
CA LEU A 23 6.45 -9.85 10.99
C LEU A 23 7.35 -8.97 11.85
N LEU A 24 6.92 -8.70 13.08
CA LEU A 24 7.77 -8.10 14.11
C LEU A 24 7.99 -9.16 15.20
N GLU A 25 9.18 -9.72 15.21
CA GLU A 25 9.61 -10.77 16.15
C GLU A 25 10.71 -10.24 17.06
N GLU A 26 10.44 -10.16 18.36
CA GLU A 26 11.38 -9.66 19.38
C GLU A 26 12.11 -8.37 18.96
N ASN A 27 13.34 -8.52 18.47
CA ASN A 27 14.21 -7.42 18.07
C ASN A 27 14.45 -7.36 16.55
N ASN A 28 13.63 -8.05 15.75
CA ASN A 28 13.79 -8.13 14.31
C ASN A 28 12.49 -7.79 13.59
N LEU A 29 12.61 -7.04 12.49
CA LEU A 29 11.61 -7.00 11.44
C LEU A 29 11.91 -8.16 10.48
N VAL A 30 10.99 -9.11 10.35
CA VAL A 30 11.18 -10.33 9.57
C VAL A 30 10.31 -10.27 8.33
N PHE A 31 10.94 -10.37 7.18
CA PHE A 31 10.22 -10.58 5.92
C PHE A 31 10.35 -12.05 5.50
N ARG A 32 9.21 -12.76 5.51
CA ARG A 32 9.11 -14.13 5.03
C ARG A 32 8.60 -14.15 3.61
N ASN A 33 9.42 -14.63 2.67
CA ASN A 33 9.08 -14.67 1.25
C ASN A 33 8.14 -15.85 0.89
N GLU A 34 7.74 -15.95 -0.37
CA GLU A 34 6.87 -17.02 -0.87
C GLU A 34 7.48 -18.43 -0.73
N LEU A 35 8.79 -18.53 -0.66
CA LEU A 35 9.53 -19.78 -0.44
C LEU A 35 9.67 -20.14 1.05
N LYS A 36 9.07 -19.33 1.94
CA LYS A 36 9.18 -19.42 3.40
C LYS A 36 10.60 -19.20 3.92
N GLU A 37 11.42 -18.46 3.18
CA GLU A 37 12.73 -18.00 3.63
C GLU A 37 12.59 -16.66 4.33
N ASP A 38 13.30 -16.50 5.45
CA ASP A 38 13.24 -15.32 6.28
C ASP A 38 14.42 -14.38 6.01
N ILE A 39 14.10 -13.12 5.73
CA ILE A 39 15.06 -12.03 5.72
C ILE A 39 14.92 -11.30 7.05
N LEU A 40 15.94 -11.39 7.88
CA LEU A 40 15.99 -10.76 9.20
C LEU A 40 16.59 -9.36 9.10
N ILE A 41 15.84 -8.37 9.56
CA ILE A 41 16.27 -6.97 9.63
C ILE A 41 16.33 -6.59 11.12
N PRO A 42 17.53 -6.58 11.74
CA PRO A 42 17.65 -6.23 13.15
C PRO A 42 17.12 -4.82 13.41
N CYS A 43 16.24 -4.66 14.40
CA CYS A 43 15.69 -3.35 14.77
C CYS A 43 16.78 -2.33 15.12
N SER A 44 17.89 -2.79 15.71
CA SER A 44 19.06 -1.96 16.00
C SER A 44 19.77 -1.41 14.76
N SER A 45 19.61 -2.02 13.60
CA SER A 45 20.18 -1.54 12.34
C SER A 45 19.29 -0.51 11.63
N ILE A 46 18.05 -0.34 12.07
CA ILE A 46 17.07 0.53 11.42
C ILE A 46 17.36 1.99 11.79
N ILE A 47 17.58 2.81 10.76
CA ILE A 47 17.80 4.25 10.89
C ILE A 47 16.47 4.99 10.87
N SER A 48 15.57 4.59 9.98
CA SER A 48 14.25 5.19 9.86
C SER A 48 13.26 4.25 9.19
N ILE A 49 11.99 4.39 9.58
CA ILE A 49 10.85 3.77 8.92
C ILE A 49 9.91 4.88 8.49
N LYS A 50 9.51 4.88 7.22
CA LYS A 50 8.54 5.83 6.68
C LYS A 50 7.36 5.08 6.10
N ILE A 51 6.15 5.54 6.41
CA ILE A 51 4.91 5.04 5.80
C ILE A 51 4.34 6.05 4.83
N LEU A 52 3.74 5.55 3.74
CA LEU A 52 3.09 6.36 2.72
C LEU A 52 1.78 5.70 2.32
N PRO A 53 0.66 6.44 2.31
CA PRO A 53 -0.58 5.94 1.75
C PRO A 53 -0.47 5.88 0.23
N ILE A 54 -0.94 4.79 -0.36
CA ILE A 54 -0.93 4.56 -1.80
C ILE A 54 -2.36 4.26 -2.26
N ASN A 55 -2.75 4.87 -3.37
CA ASN A 55 -3.98 4.55 -4.06
C ASN A 55 -3.68 3.73 -5.32
N ARG A 56 -4.35 2.61 -5.48
CA ARG A 56 -4.20 1.77 -6.67
C ARG A 56 -5.55 1.49 -7.32
N ILE A 57 -5.53 1.40 -8.65
CA ILE A 57 -6.69 0.96 -9.42
C ILE A 57 -6.83 -0.55 -9.25
N TYR A 58 -7.99 -0.97 -8.78
CA TYR A 58 -8.40 -2.36 -8.86
C TYR A 58 -9.18 -2.55 -10.16
N ASN A 59 -8.65 -3.40 -11.05
CA ASN A 59 -9.37 -3.78 -12.27
C ASN A 59 -10.12 -5.10 -12.01
N PRO A 60 -11.45 -5.06 -11.87
CA PRO A 60 -12.25 -6.26 -11.60
C PRO A 60 -12.18 -7.31 -12.72
N SER A 61 -11.74 -6.93 -13.93
CA SER A 61 -11.60 -7.88 -15.04
C SER A 61 -10.58 -8.99 -14.75
N VAL A 62 -9.59 -8.74 -13.92
CA VAL A 62 -8.61 -9.76 -13.50
C VAL A 62 -9.22 -10.70 -12.45
N GLY A 63 -10.11 -10.21 -11.59
CA GLY A 63 -10.87 -11.02 -10.63
C GLY A 63 -11.97 -11.86 -11.29
N LEU A 64 -12.60 -11.34 -12.34
CA LEU A 64 -13.64 -12.04 -13.11
C LEU A 64 -13.17 -13.38 -13.69
N LEU A 65 -11.90 -13.50 -14.06
CA LEU A 65 -11.31 -14.74 -14.53
C LEU A 65 -11.19 -15.80 -13.43
N LYS A 66 -11.15 -15.39 -12.16
CA LYS A 66 -11.09 -16.29 -10.99
C LYS A 66 -12.48 -16.68 -10.47
N ASP A 67 -13.43 -15.72 -10.49
CA ASP A 67 -14.75 -15.91 -9.89
C ASP A 67 -15.81 -16.44 -10.88
N GLY A 68 -15.46 -16.63 -12.14
CA GLY A 68 -16.33 -17.18 -13.18
C GLY A 68 -17.52 -16.29 -13.55
N MET A 69 -18.48 -16.87 -14.30
CA MET A 69 -19.58 -16.17 -14.94
C MET A 69 -20.55 -15.44 -13.98
N LYS A 70 -20.58 -15.77 -12.69
CA LYS A 70 -21.42 -15.09 -11.68
C LYS A 70 -20.94 -13.66 -11.40
N GLY A 71 -19.65 -13.42 -11.37
CA GLY A 71 -19.07 -12.08 -11.25
C GLY A 71 -19.37 -11.21 -12.46
N PHE A 72 -19.34 -11.78 -13.67
CA PHE A 72 -19.64 -11.07 -14.91
C PHE A 72 -21.08 -10.52 -14.95
N MET A 73 -22.08 -11.28 -14.47
CA MET A 73 -23.47 -10.83 -14.43
C MET A 73 -23.73 -9.73 -13.43
N ALA A 74 -23.10 -9.78 -12.26
CA ALA A 74 -23.21 -8.73 -11.24
C ALA A 74 -22.60 -7.41 -11.71
N HIS A 75 -21.50 -7.45 -12.45
CA HIS A 75 -20.80 -6.27 -12.97
C HIS A 75 -21.48 -5.65 -14.22
N ARG A 76 -22.21 -6.44 -14.99
CA ARG A 76 -22.97 -5.95 -16.14
C ARG A 76 -24.06 -4.96 -15.74
N ASN A 77 -24.64 -5.11 -14.56
CA ASN A 77 -25.65 -4.19 -14.00
C ASN A 77 -25.05 -2.93 -13.36
N ALA A 78 -23.74 -2.95 -13.03
CA ALA A 78 -23.05 -1.82 -12.41
C ALA A 78 -22.36 -0.87 -13.42
N GLY A 79 -22.57 -1.09 -14.72
CA GLY A 79 -21.85 -0.36 -15.79
C GLY A 79 -20.46 -0.93 -16.02
N VAL A 80 -20.11 -1.18 -17.28
CA VAL A 80 -18.92 -1.95 -17.73
C VAL A 80 -17.57 -1.39 -17.28
N PHE A 81 -17.54 -0.27 -16.54
CA PHE A 81 -16.32 0.44 -16.16
C PHE A 81 -16.32 0.95 -14.71
N SER A 82 -16.91 0.21 -13.76
CA SER A 82 -16.71 0.57 -12.36
C SER A 82 -15.24 0.30 -11.99
N THR A 83 -14.44 1.33 -12.11
CA THR A 83 -13.04 1.30 -11.65
C THR A 83 -13.05 1.51 -10.15
N TYR A 84 -12.61 0.50 -9.40
CA TYR A 84 -12.50 0.60 -7.95
C TYR A 84 -11.11 1.11 -7.58
N PHE A 85 -11.07 2.05 -6.67
CA PHE A 85 -9.83 2.53 -6.07
C PHE A 85 -9.68 1.89 -4.70
N ASN A 86 -8.55 1.24 -4.48
CA ASN A 86 -8.20 0.70 -3.17
C ASN A 86 -6.99 1.44 -2.62
N TYR A 87 -7.01 1.62 -1.30
CA TYR A 87 -5.92 2.21 -0.56
C TYR A 87 -5.07 1.14 0.10
N TYR A 88 -3.78 1.37 0.07
CA TYR A 88 -2.74 0.53 0.65
C TYR A 88 -1.73 1.42 1.37
N VAL A 89 -0.79 0.81 2.04
CA VAL A 89 0.34 1.50 2.67
C VAL A 89 1.64 0.91 2.15
N ASP A 90 2.54 1.77 1.74
CA ASP A 90 3.93 1.40 1.49
C ASP A 90 4.77 1.69 2.73
N LEU A 91 5.65 0.75 3.07
CA LEU A 91 6.57 0.83 4.19
C LEU A 91 8.00 0.87 3.67
N ASN A 92 8.69 1.99 3.90
CA ASN A 92 10.09 2.17 3.53
C ASN A 92 10.96 2.08 4.78
N VAL A 93 11.81 1.05 4.87
CA VAL A 93 12.72 0.78 5.98
C VAL A 93 14.15 1.05 5.53
N VAL A 94 14.78 2.02 6.16
CA VAL A 94 16.18 2.38 5.90
C VAL A 94 17.03 1.86 7.05
N THR A 95 18.00 1.02 6.73
CA THR A 95 18.98 0.49 7.68
C THR A 95 20.36 1.07 7.41
N THR A 96 21.33 0.71 8.24
CA THR A 96 22.74 1.10 8.05
C THR A 96 23.33 0.61 6.74
N THR A 97 22.85 -0.53 6.21
CA THR A 97 23.41 -1.19 5.03
C THR A 97 22.47 -1.17 3.81
N ASN A 98 21.16 -1.32 4.04
CA ASN A 98 20.17 -1.53 3.00
C ASN A 98 18.98 -0.59 3.14
N THR A 99 18.21 -0.46 2.05
CA THR A 99 16.87 0.12 2.07
C THR A 99 15.90 -0.93 1.55
N TYR A 100 14.82 -1.16 2.30
CA TYR A 100 13.76 -2.11 1.95
C TYR A 100 12.47 -1.34 1.71
N LEU A 101 11.80 -1.61 0.59
CA LEU A 101 10.50 -1.07 0.27
C LEU A 101 9.49 -2.21 0.22
N PHE A 102 8.55 -2.19 1.17
CA PHE A 102 7.43 -3.11 1.22
C PHE A 102 6.21 -2.40 0.67
N GLU A 103 5.71 -2.84 -0.49
CA GLU A 103 4.65 -2.16 -1.21
C GLU A 103 3.29 -2.83 -1.02
N SER A 104 2.26 -2.01 -1.06
CA SER A 104 0.86 -2.44 -1.14
C SER A 104 0.38 -3.30 0.03
N LEU A 105 0.81 -2.94 1.24
CA LEU A 105 0.24 -3.48 2.48
C LEU A 105 -1.24 -3.09 2.56
N ASP A 106 -2.14 -4.05 2.72
CA ASP A 106 -3.56 -3.75 2.90
C ASP A 106 -3.81 -2.97 4.20
N LEU A 107 -4.82 -2.08 4.19
CA LEU A 107 -5.04 -1.15 5.29
C LEU A 107 -5.34 -1.84 6.62
N GLU A 108 -6.05 -2.96 6.61
CA GLU A 108 -6.46 -3.63 7.85
C GLU A 108 -5.26 -4.24 8.57
N ASN A 109 -4.45 -5.02 7.84
CA ASN A 109 -3.26 -5.64 8.42
C ASN A 109 -2.16 -4.60 8.67
N ALA A 110 -1.99 -3.63 7.76
CA ALA A 110 -1.04 -2.54 7.93
C ALA A 110 -1.31 -1.73 9.18
N SER A 111 -2.57 -1.40 9.48
CA SER A 111 -2.90 -0.62 10.68
C SER A 111 -2.44 -1.32 11.96
N LYS A 112 -2.76 -2.61 12.12
CA LYS A 112 -2.36 -3.41 13.28
C LYS A 112 -0.84 -3.53 13.41
N PHE A 113 -0.18 -3.82 12.28
CA PHE A 113 1.26 -3.99 12.23
C PHE A 113 2.01 -2.68 12.52
N ILE A 114 1.61 -1.58 11.88
CA ILE A 114 2.28 -0.27 12.02
C ILE A 114 2.08 0.30 13.42
N LEU A 115 0.91 0.13 14.03
CA LEU A 115 0.70 0.53 15.42
C LEU A 115 1.66 -0.20 16.36
N LYS A 116 1.78 -1.53 16.25
CA LYS A 116 2.73 -2.33 17.01
C LYS A 116 4.18 -1.94 16.74
N LEU A 117 4.53 -1.73 15.46
CA LEU A 117 5.88 -1.32 15.07
C LEU A 117 6.26 0.03 15.68
N ASN A 118 5.32 0.99 15.70
CA ASN A 118 5.56 2.33 16.24
C ASN A 118 5.76 2.36 17.78
N GLU A 119 5.36 1.32 18.50
CA GLU A 119 5.67 1.13 19.92
C GLU A 119 7.15 0.84 20.14
N THR A 120 7.79 0.16 19.19
CA THR A 120 9.20 -0.27 19.28
C THR A 120 10.12 0.70 18.54
N ILE A 121 9.72 1.17 17.37
CA ILE A 121 10.51 2.03 16.49
C ILE A 121 9.65 3.19 16.03
N LYS A 122 10.12 4.43 16.23
CA LYS A 122 9.40 5.61 15.77
C LYS A 122 9.24 5.61 14.25
N VAL A 123 7.99 5.55 13.81
CA VAL A 123 7.62 5.59 12.38
C VAL A 123 7.45 7.05 11.92
N ILE A 124 8.02 7.40 10.78
CA ILE A 124 7.84 8.69 10.12
C ILE A 124 6.54 8.64 9.33
N ASP A 125 5.59 9.46 9.72
CA ASP A 125 4.24 9.54 9.16
C ASP A 125 3.92 10.96 8.75
N ALA A 126 4.00 11.23 7.44
CA ALA A 126 3.82 12.58 6.91
C ALA A 126 2.36 13.04 6.85
N VAL A 127 1.40 12.11 6.91
CA VAL A 127 -0.03 12.39 6.73
C VAL A 127 -0.89 12.10 7.96
N ASN A 128 -0.26 11.81 9.10
CA ASN A 128 -0.94 11.43 10.35
C ASN A 128 -1.74 10.13 10.24
N LEU A 129 -1.26 9.17 9.45
CA LEU A 129 -1.92 7.90 9.22
C LEU A 129 -2.01 7.05 10.51
N ILE A 130 -1.00 7.15 11.38
CA ILE A 130 -0.94 6.46 12.67
C ILE A 130 -2.11 6.89 13.58
N ASP A 131 -2.41 8.19 13.64
CA ASP A 131 -3.53 8.70 14.43
C ASP A 131 -4.87 8.31 13.80
N LEU A 132 -4.95 8.27 12.48
CA LEU A 132 -6.13 7.78 11.77
C LEU A 132 -6.37 6.29 12.05
N PHE A 133 -5.31 5.46 12.10
CA PHE A 133 -5.40 4.05 12.47
C PHE A 133 -5.93 3.81 13.90
N LYS A 134 -5.63 4.72 14.83
CA LYS A 134 -6.11 4.64 16.22
C LYS A 134 -7.58 5.05 16.37
N THR A 135 -8.04 5.97 15.52
CA THR A 135 -9.32 6.68 15.74
C THR A 135 -10.42 6.29 14.78
N LYS A 136 -10.10 5.65 13.66
CA LYS A 136 -11.05 5.33 12.59
C LYS A 136 -11.12 3.84 12.33
N SER A 137 -12.32 3.35 12.06
CA SER A 137 -12.52 2.05 11.43
C SER A 137 -11.96 2.07 9.99
N ILE A 138 -11.74 0.89 9.41
CA ILE A 138 -11.21 0.79 8.04
C ILE A 138 -12.12 1.46 7.01
N ASN A 139 -13.43 1.40 7.18
CA ASN A 139 -14.37 2.06 6.27
C ASN A 139 -14.29 3.58 6.39
N GLU A 140 -14.31 4.12 7.60
CA GLU A 140 -14.15 5.56 7.85
C GLU A 140 -12.79 6.08 7.37
N LEU A 141 -11.74 5.25 7.49
CA LEU A 141 -10.42 5.58 6.97
C LEU A 141 -10.41 5.67 5.45
N LYS A 142 -11.06 4.73 4.75
CA LYS A 142 -11.20 4.78 3.29
C LYS A 142 -11.97 6.01 2.83
N GLU A 143 -13.07 6.35 3.48
CA GLU A 143 -13.85 7.57 3.21
C GLU A 143 -13.02 8.84 3.43
N TYR A 144 -12.26 8.88 4.52
CA TYR A 144 -11.34 9.98 4.81
C TYR A 144 -10.26 10.10 3.73
N MET A 145 -9.66 8.98 3.31
CA MET A 145 -8.68 8.97 2.23
C MET A 145 -9.28 9.42 0.91
N ASP A 146 -10.52 9.02 0.58
CA ASP A 146 -11.20 9.47 -0.63
C ASP A 146 -11.31 11.01 -0.72
N GLN A 147 -11.49 11.66 0.41
CA GLN A 147 -11.60 13.12 0.49
C GLN A 147 -10.24 13.82 0.44
N HIS A 148 -9.17 13.23 1.00
CA HIS A 148 -7.89 13.91 1.25
C HIS A 148 -6.75 13.42 0.36
N TYR A 149 -6.86 12.27 -0.28
CA TYR A 149 -5.75 11.66 -1.02
C TYR A 149 -5.23 12.51 -2.17
N LYS A 150 -6.09 13.25 -2.85
CA LYS A 150 -5.69 14.17 -3.93
C LYS A 150 -4.70 15.23 -3.45
N ASP A 151 -4.94 15.79 -2.27
CA ASP A 151 -4.09 16.82 -1.68
C ASP A 151 -2.77 16.21 -1.16
N TRP A 152 -2.83 15.03 -0.56
CA TRP A 152 -1.64 14.29 -0.16
C TRP A 152 -0.78 13.90 -1.36
N ALA A 153 -1.40 13.40 -2.43
CA ALA A 153 -0.69 13.05 -3.66
C ALA A 153 0.05 14.23 -4.25
N LYS A 154 -0.60 15.40 -4.31
CA LYS A 154 0.04 16.65 -4.77
C LYS A 154 1.16 17.10 -3.84
N LYS A 155 0.91 17.10 -2.53
CA LYS A 155 1.88 17.63 -1.53
C LYS A 155 3.11 16.74 -1.41
N TYR A 156 2.96 15.42 -1.48
CA TYR A 156 4.03 14.45 -1.25
C TYR A 156 4.50 13.75 -2.53
N ASN A 157 4.04 14.24 -3.71
CA ASN A 157 4.37 13.67 -5.02
C ASN A 157 4.07 12.17 -5.09
N LEU A 158 2.86 11.78 -4.63
CA LEU A 158 2.40 10.41 -4.71
C LEU A 158 1.64 10.19 -6.01
N GLU A 159 1.66 8.95 -6.49
CA GLU A 159 0.85 8.54 -7.63
C GLU A 159 -0.65 8.69 -7.33
N ASN A 160 -1.41 9.32 -8.22
CA ASN A 160 -2.85 9.44 -8.09
C ASN A 160 -3.56 8.89 -9.34
N PRO A 161 -3.94 7.61 -9.32
CA PRO A 161 -4.58 6.96 -10.46
C PRO A 161 -5.90 7.61 -10.90
N ARG A 162 -6.64 8.27 -9.99
CA ARG A 162 -7.88 8.99 -10.35
C ARG A 162 -7.58 10.16 -11.28
N THR A 163 -6.58 10.97 -10.96
CA THR A 163 -6.19 12.09 -11.81
C THR A 163 -5.73 11.63 -13.19
N THR A 164 -4.92 10.58 -13.25
CA THR A 164 -4.46 10.01 -14.52
C THR A 164 -5.62 9.47 -15.36
N LEU A 165 -6.60 8.83 -14.72
CA LEU A 165 -7.79 8.33 -15.41
C LEU A 165 -8.64 9.48 -15.98
N ASP A 166 -8.90 10.53 -15.19
CA ASP A 166 -9.65 11.71 -15.59
C ASP A 166 -8.99 12.44 -16.77
N GLU A 167 -7.68 12.62 -16.71
CA GLU A 167 -6.90 13.23 -17.80
C GLU A 167 -6.97 12.41 -19.09
N ASN A 168 -6.88 11.09 -19.00
CA ASN A 168 -7.02 10.20 -20.14
C ASN A 168 -8.43 10.25 -20.76
N MET A 169 -9.47 10.30 -19.93
CA MET A 169 -10.86 10.43 -20.41
C MET A 169 -11.09 11.74 -21.13
N VAL A 170 -10.59 12.87 -20.60
CA VAL A 170 -10.66 14.18 -21.25
C VAL A 170 -9.92 14.18 -22.60
N ARG A 171 -8.74 13.56 -22.66
CA ARG A 171 -7.96 13.44 -23.90
C ARG A 171 -8.68 12.62 -24.95
N LEU A 172 -9.31 11.50 -24.57
CA LEU A 172 -10.08 10.66 -25.48
C LEU A 172 -11.33 11.38 -26.01
N ALA A 173 -11.99 12.19 -25.18
CA ALA A 173 -13.13 12.98 -25.60
C ALA A 173 -12.76 14.08 -26.62
N ARG A 174 -11.58 14.72 -26.44
CA ARG A 174 -11.07 15.76 -27.36
C ARG A 174 -10.64 15.20 -28.73
N ASN A 175 -10.17 13.97 -28.79
CA ASN A 175 -9.71 13.32 -30.02
C ASN A 175 -10.87 12.74 -30.87
N LYS A 176 -12.14 12.85 -30.42
CA LYS A 176 -13.33 12.42 -31.16
C LYS A 176 -14.01 13.56 -31.90
N HIS A 177 -13.48 14.77 -31.83
CA HIS A 177 -13.88 15.96 -32.59
C HIS A 177 -12.74 16.41 -33.51
#